data_7a789961665c09c449b816f7110d99bf
#
_entry.id   7a789961665c09c449b816f7110d99bf
#
_cell.length_a   1.000
_cell.length_b   1.000
_cell.length_c   1.000
_cell.angle_alpha   90.00
_cell.angle_beta   90.00
_cell.angle_gamma   90.00
#
_symmetry.space_group_name_H-M   'P 1'
#
loop_
_entity.id
_entity.type
_entity.pdbx_description
1 polymer ?
#
loop_
_entity_poly.entity_id
_entity_poly.type
_entity_poly.pdbx_seq_one_letter_code
_entity_poly.pdbx_strand_id
1 'polypeptide(L)'
;GKDDLSNYQALCYSCNAAKGNKDDTDFRDFKKLYEHRESGCLFCDVQDKDKKRIVAENALAYAMRDGFPVTDGHTLVLPKRHVADYFGLTQAEVNAVNQLLTEQKESLQQADSSIDGFNVGMNCGESAGQTIFHCHLHLIPRRTGDLGKDVNPRGGVRHMIPGKGSY
;
A
#
# COMPACT_ATOMS: atom_id res chain seq x y z
N GLY A 1 16.04 32.54 -7.37
CA GLY A 1 16.87 31.75 -6.46
C GLY A 1 18.34 31.91 -6.89
N LYS A 2 19.27 31.88 -5.95
CA LYS A 2 20.71 31.89 -6.29
C LYS A 2 21.05 30.48 -6.80
N ASP A 3 21.80 30.43 -7.91
CA ASP A 3 22.39 29.18 -8.43
C ASP A 3 23.58 28.78 -7.53
N ASP A 4 23.26 28.27 -6.35
CA ASP A 4 24.19 27.73 -5.40
C ASP A 4 23.98 26.23 -5.30
N LEU A 5 25.03 25.43 -5.35
CA LEU A 5 24.99 23.98 -5.24
C LEU A 5 24.27 23.52 -3.98
N SER A 6 24.24 24.32 -2.91
CA SER A 6 23.46 24.03 -1.69
C SER A 6 21.97 24.01 -1.92
N ASN A 7 21.46 24.61 -3.01
CA ASN A 7 20.07 24.63 -3.39
C ASN A 7 19.67 23.44 -4.28
N TYR A 8 20.63 22.66 -4.78
CA TYR A 8 20.31 21.50 -5.61
C TYR A 8 19.92 20.32 -4.74
N GLN A 9 18.80 19.72 -5.08
CA GLN A 9 18.26 18.52 -4.45
C GLN A 9 18.18 17.42 -5.48
N ALA A 10 18.80 16.27 -5.20
CA ALA A 10 18.63 15.09 -6.03
C ALA A 10 17.25 14.50 -5.76
N LEU A 11 16.31 14.73 -6.65
CA LEU A 11 14.97 14.17 -6.59
C LEU A 11 14.83 13.09 -7.66
N CYS A 12 14.25 11.96 -7.30
CA CYS A 12 13.76 11.01 -8.29
C CYS A 12 12.63 11.65 -9.12
N TYR A 13 12.37 11.12 -10.33
CA TYR A 13 11.35 11.65 -11.23
C TYR A 13 9.98 11.81 -10.53
N SER A 14 9.56 10.80 -9.76
CA SER A 14 8.28 10.82 -9.04
C SER A 14 8.22 11.90 -7.96
N CYS A 15 9.31 12.06 -7.19
CA CYS A 15 9.39 13.12 -6.17
C CYS A 15 9.40 14.51 -6.80
N ASN A 16 10.10 14.68 -7.92
CA ASN A 16 10.14 15.94 -8.63
C ASN A 16 8.79 16.29 -9.27
N ALA A 17 8.11 15.30 -9.86
CA ALA A 17 6.77 15.47 -10.41
C ALA A 17 5.74 15.81 -9.32
N ALA A 18 5.84 15.18 -8.14
CA ALA A 18 4.97 15.46 -7.00
C ALA A 18 5.17 16.87 -6.43
N LYS A 19 6.42 17.35 -6.37
CA LYS A 19 6.75 18.69 -5.92
C LYS A 19 6.16 19.76 -6.85
N GLY A 20 6.33 19.61 -8.18
CA GLY A 20 5.93 20.63 -9.14
C GLY A 20 6.51 22.01 -8.79
N ASN A 21 5.85 23.08 -9.27
CA ASN A 21 6.19 24.48 -8.93
C ASN A 21 5.30 25.05 -7.80
N LYS A 22 4.66 24.19 -7.02
CA LYS A 22 3.55 24.61 -6.14
C LYS A 22 3.92 24.71 -4.66
N ASP A 23 5.09 24.22 -4.26
CA ASP A 23 5.46 24.26 -2.86
C ASP A 23 6.98 24.48 -2.68
N ASP A 24 7.34 25.15 -1.59
CA ASP A 24 8.73 25.43 -1.18
C ASP A 24 9.32 24.29 -0.33
N THR A 25 8.76 23.10 -0.36
CA THR A 25 9.17 21.96 0.46
C THR A 25 10.64 21.64 0.24
N ASP A 26 11.43 21.69 1.31
CA ASP A 26 12.81 21.22 1.30
C ASP A 26 12.87 19.70 1.46
N PHE A 27 13.14 19.01 0.35
CA PHE A 27 13.19 17.55 0.34
C PHE A 27 14.40 16.97 1.10
N ARG A 28 15.36 17.77 1.54
CA ARG A 28 16.43 17.31 2.44
C ARG A 28 15.88 16.91 3.81
N ASP A 29 14.81 17.56 4.29
CA ASP A 29 14.12 17.18 5.52
C ASP A 29 13.16 16.02 5.32
N PHE A 30 12.77 15.73 4.08
CA PHE A 30 11.89 14.60 3.75
C PHE A 30 12.50 13.23 4.08
N LYS A 31 13.83 13.10 4.02
CA LYS A 31 14.47 11.84 4.41
C LYS A 31 14.07 11.44 5.83
N LYS A 32 14.11 12.38 6.77
CA LYS A 32 13.70 12.16 8.15
C LYS A 32 12.22 11.80 8.27
N LEU A 33 11.37 12.47 7.47
CA LEU A 33 9.94 12.16 7.44
C LEU A 33 9.71 10.71 7.00
N TYR A 34 10.33 10.25 5.92
CA TYR A 34 10.14 8.90 5.39
C TYR A 34 10.81 7.81 6.22
N GLU A 35 11.72 8.18 7.12
CA GLU A 35 12.34 7.26 8.08
C GLU A 35 11.53 7.10 9.38
N HIS A 36 10.42 7.84 9.54
CA HIS A 36 9.60 7.76 10.73
C HIS A 36 9.05 6.35 10.95
N ARG A 37 9.31 5.80 12.13
CA ARG A 37 8.83 4.50 12.62
C ARG A 37 8.16 4.71 13.96
N GLU A 38 7.11 3.92 14.21
CA GLU A 38 6.42 3.91 15.50
C GLU A 38 6.86 2.67 16.29
N SER A 39 7.31 2.89 17.51
CA SER A 39 7.73 1.79 18.41
C SER A 39 6.53 0.92 18.77
N GLY A 40 6.68 -0.41 18.64
CA GLY A 40 5.61 -1.37 18.89
C GLY A 40 4.61 -1.54 17.74
N CYS A 41 4.78 -0.81 16.65
CA CYS A 41 3.98 -1.05 15.46
C CYS A 41 4.49 -2.29 14.72
N LEU A 42 3.61 -3.29 14.55
CA LEU A 42 3.92 -4.55 13.86
C LEU A 42 4.55 -4.31 12.47
N PHE A 43 4.00 -3.39 11.69
CA PHE A 43 4.44 -3.15 10.31
C PHE A 43 5.75 -2.34 10.24
N CYS A 44 6.04 -1.49 11.24
CA CYS A 44 7.36 -0.90 11.38
C CYS A 44 8.40 -1.96 11.74
N ASP A 45 8.05 -2.85 12.67
CA ASP A 45 8.94 -3.93 13.12
C ASP A 45 9.31 -4.92 12.01
N VAL A 46 8.41 -5.21 11.07
CA VAL A 46 8.71 -6.05 9.90
C VAL A 46 9.88 -5.49 9.09
N GLN A 47 9.91 -4.18 8.88
CA GLN A 47 10.99 -3.55 8.09
C GLN A 47 12.37 -3.65 8.77
N ASP A 48 12.40 -3.62 10.08
CA ASP A 48 13.65 -3.57 10.85
C ASP A 48 14.08 -4.95 11.36
N LYS A 49 13.12 -5.81 11.75
CA LYS A 49 13.37 -7.05 12.48
C LYS A 49 13.06 -8.32 11.68
N ASP A 50 12.22 -8.25 10.64
CA ASP A 50 11.76 -9.45 9.93
C ASP A 50 11.60 -9.23 8.41
N LYS A 51 12.65 -8.68 7.80
CA LYS A 51 12.67 -8.36 6.36
C LYS A 51 12.38 -9.54 5.45
N LYS A 52 12.55 -10.78 5.90
CA LYS A 52 12.20 -11.99 5.12
C LYS A 52 10.72 -12.09 4.77
N ARG A 53 9.85 -11.37 5.49
CA ARG A 53 8.42 -11.28 5.17
C ARG A 53 8.10 -10.34 4.02
N ILE A 54 9.05 -9.46 3.67
CA ILE A 54 8.89 -8.52 2.56
C ILE A 54 9.12 -9.27 1.25
N VAL A 55 8.14 -9.26 0.38
CA VAL A 55 8.19 -9.93 -0.93
C VAL A 55 8.59 -9.00 -2.08
N ALA A 56 8.41 -7.70 -1.90
CA ALA A 56 8.89 -6.67 -2.81
C ALA A 56 8.95 -5.32 -2.09
N GLU A 57 9.80 -4.42 -2.56
CA GLU A 57 9.87 -3.06 -2.04
C GLU A 57 10.38 -2.07 -3.09
N ASN A 58 10.03 -0.81 -2.92
CA ASN A 58 10.62 0.32 -3.62
C ASN A 58 11.14 1.37 -2.61
N ALA A 59 11.44 2.57 -3.06
CA ALA A 59 12.01 3.59 -2.20
C ALA A 59 11.14 3.94 -0.97
N LEU A 60 9.80 3.98 -1.13
CA LEU A 60 8.88 4.51 -0.10
C LEU A 60 7.84 3.49 0.38
N ALA A 61 7.73 2.33 -0.26
CA ALA A 61 6.73 1.32 0.08
C ALA A 61 7.33 -0.08 0.07
N TYR A 62 6.64 -1.01 0.71
CA TYR A 62 6.96 -2.44 0.66
C TYR A 62 5.67 -3.28 0.58
N ALA A 63 5.82 -4.49 0.09
CA ALA A 63 4.76 -5.50 0.02
C ALA A 63 5.12 -6.73 0.83
N MET A 64 4.14 -7.31 1.51
CA MET A 64 4.29 -8.56 2.26
C MET A 64 3.06 -9.43 2.10
N ARG A 65 3.19 -10.74 2.24
CA ARG A 65 2.01 -11.62 2.31
C ARG A 65 1.27 -11.39 3.62
N ASP A 66 -0.06 -11.33 3.53
CA ASP A 66 -0.88 -11.21 4.74
C ASP A 66 -0.68 -12.45 5.64
N GLY A 67 -0.55 -12.23 6.95
CA GLY A 67 -0.42 -13.31 7.93
C GLY A 67 -1.72 -14.09 8.16
N PHE A 68 -2.86 -13.52 7.75
CA PHE A 68 -4.21 -14.10 7.83
C PHE A 68 -4.91 -14.00 6.47
N PRO A 69 -4.38 -14.68 5.44
CA PRO A 69 -4.85 -14.48 4.07
C PRO A 69 -6.29 -14.95 3.90
N VAL A 70 -7.12 -14.15 3.23
CA VAL A 70 -8.51 -14.54 2.89
C VAL A 70 -8.57 -15.36 1.62
N THR A 71 -7.54 -15.24 0.75
CA THR A 71 -7.31 -16.10 -0.42
C THR A 71 -5.82 -16.29 -0.62
N ASP A 72 -5.40 -17.32 -1.34
CA ASP A 72 -3.99 -17.52 -1.67
C ASP A 72 -3.42 -16.33 -2.44
N GLY A 73 -2.27 -15.86 -1.99
CA GLY A 73 -1.62 -14.68 -2.56
C GLY A 73 -2.09 -13.33 -2.00
N HIS A 74 -3.01 -13.33 -1.00
CA HIS A 74 -3.40 -12.08 -0.33
C HIS A 74 -2.15 -11.30 0.12
N THR A 75 -2.01 -10.09 -0.38
CA THR A 75 -0.82 -9.25 -0.19
C THR A 75 -1.22 -7.92 0.43
N LEU A 76 -0.41 -7.46 1.36
CA LEU A 76 -0.48 -6.12 1.90
C LEU A 76 0.58 -5.26 1.23
N VAL A 77 0.21 -4.04 0.83
CA VAL A 77 1.14 -3.01 0.34
C VAL A 77 1.08 -1.82 1.27
N LEU A 78 2.23 -1.43 1.79
CA LEU A 78 2.35 -0.48 2.88
C LEU A 78 3.39 0.60 2.58
N PRO A 79 3.20 1.85 3.04
CA PRO A 79 4.27 2.82 3.08
C PRO A 79 5.35 2.39 4.08
N LYS A 80 6.61 2.73 3.82
CA LYS A 80 7.71 2.47 4.76
C LYS A 80 7.62 3.36 6.00
N ARG A 81 7.17 4.60 5.82
CA ARG A 81 6.91 5.55 6.91
C ARG A 81 5.69 5.11 7.72
N HIS A 82 5.77 5.24 9.04
CA HIS A 82 4.59 5.10 9.86
C HIS A 82 3.62 6.25 9.59
N VAL A 83 2.44 5.91 9.10
CA VAL A 83 1.30 6.80 8.90
C VAL A 83 0.04 6.00 9.13
N ALA A 84 -0.89 6.55 9.90
CA ALA A 84 -2.03 5.78 10.40
C ALA A 84 -2.93 5.24 9.27
N ASP A 85 -3.25 6.07 8.28
CA ASP A 85 -4.19 5.73 7.21
C ASP A 85 -3.79 6.35 5.86
N TYR A 86 -4.62 6.11 4.85
CA TYR A 86 -4.43 6.60 3.49
C TYR A 86 -4.38 8.11 3.37
N PHE A 87 -5.18 8.82 4.15
CA PHE A 87 -5.34 10.27 4.04
C PHE A 87 -4.11 11.02 4.56
N GLY A 88 -3.25 10.36 5.34
CA GLY A 88 -1.97 10.87 5.78
C GLY A 88 -0.80 10.61 4.82
N LEU A 89 -1.04 9.91 3.69
CA LEU A 89 -0.01 9.65 2.69
C LEU A 89 0.35 10.92 1.90
N THR A 90 1.64 11.08 1.61
CA THR A 90 2.10 12.03 0.60
C THR A 90 1.83 11.51 -0.81
N GLN A 91 1.78 12.39 -1.80
CA GLN A 91 1.60 11.96 -3.21
C GLN A 91 2.71 11.00 -3.67
N ALA A 92 3.94 11.19 -3.19
CA ALA A 92 5.05 10.31 -3.50
C ALA A 92 4.83 8.89 -2.95
N GLU A 93 4.28 8.76 -1.74
CA GLU A 93 3.93 7.47 -1.14
C GLU A 93 2.76 6.81 -1.86
N VAL A 94 1.73 7.58 -2.23
CA VAL A 94 0.61 7.06 -3.06
C VAL A 94 1.13 6.48 -4.38
N ASN A 95 2.04 7.19 -5.05
CA ASN A 95 2.63 6.72 -6.29
C ASN A 95 3.46 5.44 -6.08
N ALA A 96 4.26 5.39 -5.02
CA ALA A 96 5.08 4.22 -4.68
C ALA A 96 4.24 2.99 -4.33
N VAL A 97 3.15 3.17 -3.59
CA VAL A 97 2.18 2.12 -3.26
C VAL A 97 1.49 1.60 -4.52
N ASN A 98 1.00 2.50 -5.39
CA ASN A 98 0.33 2.13 -6.63
C ASN A 98 1.27 1.36 -7.59
N GLN A 99 2.54 1.75 -7.65
CA GLN A 99 3.54 1.01 -8.41
C GLN A 99 3.66 -0.43 -7.90
N LEU A 100 3.86 -0.62 -6.59
CA LEU A 100 3.97 -1.95 -6.01
C LEU A 100 2.69 -2.78 -6.14
N LEU A 101 1.51 -2.17 -6.03
CA LEU A 101 0.24 -2.84 -6.29
C LEU A 101 0.20 -3.43 -7.70
N THR A 102 0.62 -2.65 -8.70
CA THR A 102 0.67 -3.10 -10.09
C THR A 102 1.67 -4.25 -10.27
N GLU A 103 2.88 -4.09 -9.76
CA GLU A 103 3.93 -5.10 -9.83
C GLU A 103 3.51 -6.42 -9.14
N GLN A 104 2.88 -6.32 -7.95
CA GLN A 104 2.41 -7.50 -7.23
C GLN A 104 1.23 -8.18 -7.94
N LYS A 105 0.29 -7.41 -8.51
CA LYS A 105 -0.78 -7.96 -9.35
C LYS A 105 -0.22 -8.78 -10.50
N GLU A 106 0.73 -8.23 -11.25
CA GLU A 106 1.35 -8.90 -12.39
C GLU A 106 2.11 -10.16 -11.96
N SER A 107 2.90 -10.06 -10.90
CA SER A 107 3.65 -11.19 -10.33
C SER A 107 2.73 -12.34 -9.90
N LEU A 108 1.60 -12.02 -9.25
CA LEU A 108 0.63 -13.02 -8.81
C LEU A 108 -0.05 -13.70 -10.00
N GLN A 109 -0.46 -12.95 -11.03
CA GLN A 109 -1.07 -13.52 -12.24
C GLN A 109 -0.10 -14.36 -13.07
N GLN A 110 1.20 -14.02 -13.06
CA GLN A 110 2.23 -14.85 -13.71
C GLN A 110 2.46 -16.16 -12.96
N ALA A 111 2.39 -16.13 -11.63
CA ALA A 111 2.57 -17.32 -10.79
C ALA A 111 1.35 -18.24 -10.78
N ASP A 112 0.15 -17.67 -10.93
CA ASP A 112 -1.12 -18.40 -10.91
C ASP A 112 -2.10 -17.83 -11.94
N SER A 113 -2.19 -18.51 -13.07
CA SER A 113 -3.07 -18.12 -14.19
C SER A 113 -4.57 -18.26 -13.90
N SER A 114 -4.94 -18.88 -12.78
CA SER A 114 -6.36 -18.96 -12.35
C SER A 114 -6.86 -17.66 -11.71
N ILE A 115 -5.97 -16.72 -11.41
CA ILE A 115 -6.34 -15.40 -10.88
C ILE A 115 -6.93 -14.55 -12.01
N ASP A 116 -8.23 -14.34 -11.97
CA ASP A 116 -9.00 -13.60 -12.97
C ASP A 116 -9.54 -12.25 -12.48
N GLY A 117 -9.33 -11.94 -11.18
CA GLY A 117 -9.75 -10.66 -10.59
C GLY A 117 -8.98 -10.29 -9.34
N PHE A 118 -9.20 -9.08 -8.86
CA PHE A 118 -8.67 -8.59 -7.58
C PHE A 118 -9.68 -7.70 -6.87
N ASN A 119 -9.74 -7.83 -5.55
CA ASN A 119 -10.24 -6.76 -4.71
C ASN A 119 -9.05 -5.97 -4.15
N VAL A 120 -9.13 -4.65 -4.27
CA VAL A 120 -8.15 -3.72 -3.70
C VAL A 120 -8.88 -2.78 -2.77
N GLY A 121 -8.37 -2.63 -1.55
CA GLY A 121 -9.01 -1.77 -0.56
C GLY A 121 -8.17 -1.60 0.68
N MET A 122 -8.66 -0.74 1.57
CA MET A 122 -8.05 -0.48 2.87
C MET A 122 -9.12 -0.11 3.88
N ASN A 123 -8.79 -0.30 5.15
CA ASN A 123 -9.60 0.17 6.26
C ASN A 123 -8.96 1.44 6.84
N CYS A 124 -9.73 2.50 6.95
CA CYS A 124 -9.28 3.77 7.53
C CYS A 124 -10.14 4.07 8.76
N GLY A 125 -9.55 3.92 9.94
CA GLY A 125 -10.20 4.11 11.23
C GLY A 125 -10.84 2.83 11.79
N GLU A 126 -11.06 2.84 13.09
CA GLU A 126 -11.56 1.69 13.86
C GLU A 126 -12.95 1.22 13.38
N SER A 127 -13.86 2.17 13.14
CA SER A 127 -15.23 1.85 12.65
C SER A 127 -15.23 1.23 11.25
N ALA A 128 -14.16 1.39 10.48
CA ALA A 128 -13.97 0.73 9.19
C ALA A 128 -13.23 -0.61 9.32
N GLY A 129 -12.91 -1.05 10.54
CA GLY A 129 -12.24 -2.31 10.81
C GLY A 129 -10.71 -2.25 10.76
N GLN A 130 -10.11 -1.07 10.83
CA GLN A 130 -8.67 -0.93 10.95
C GLN A 130 -8.21 -1.38 12.33
N THR A 131 -7.38 -2.43 12.38
CA THR A 131 -6.86 -3.00 13.65
C THR A 131 -5.41 -2.61 13.92
N ILE A 132 -4.64 -2.27 12.89
CA ILE A 132 -3.27 -1.78 13.00
C ILE A 132 -3.23 -0.39 12.35
N PHE A 133 -2.91 0.62 13.16
CA PHE A 133 -2.86 2.03 12.72
C PHE A 133 -1.54 2.36 12.02
N HIS A 134 -1.25 1.58 10.99
CA HIS A 134 -0.26 1.81 9.97
C HIS A 134 -0.94 1.52 8.64
N CYS A 135 -0.98 2.48 7.75
CA CYS A 135 -1.66 2.38 6.46
C CYS A 135 -1.24 1.12 5.71
N HIS A 136 -2.20 0.32 5.31
CA HIS A 136 -1.97 -0.88 4.53
C HIS A 136 -3.13 -1.11 3.55
N LEU A 137 -2.75 -1.39 2.32
CA LEU A 137 -3.69 -1.71 1.25
C LEU A 137 -3.69 -3.21 1.05
N HIS A 138 -4.88 -3.79 1.01
CA HIS A 138 -5.09 -5.19 0.68
C HIS A 138 -5.14 -5.35 -0.85
N LEU A 139 -4.36 -6.27 -1.37
CA LEU A 139 -4.44 -6.79 -2.73
C LEU A 139 -4.87 -8.26 -2.60
N ILE A 140 -6.14 -8.52 -2.88
CA ILE A 140 -6.77 -9.83 -2.69
C ILE A 140 -7.03 -10.47 -4.05
N PRO A 141 -6.25 -11.49 -4.44
CA PRO A 141 -6.51 -12.23 -5.67
C PRO A 141 -7.86 -12.94 -5.60
N ARG A 142 -8.56 -12.94 -6.73
CA ARG A 142 -9.85 -13.59 -6.87
C ARG A 142 -9.80 -14.60 -8.01
N ARG A 143 -10.59 -15.66 -7.85
CA ARG A 143 -10.70 -16.74 -8.83
C ARG A 143 -12.17 -17.06 -9.04
N THR A 144 -12.55 -17.37 -10.26
CA THR A 144 -13.92 -17.80 -10.55
C THR A 144 -14.30 -18.97 -9.63
N GLY A 145 -15.39 -18.80 -8.89
CA GLY A 145 -15.92 -19.80 -7.96
C GLY A 145 -15.27 -19.82 -6.56
N ASP A 146 -14.37 -18.92 -6.23
CA ASP A 146 -13.68 -18.86 -4.92
C ASP A 146 -14.61 -18.61 -3.73
N LEU A 147 -15.79 -18.02 -3.95
CA LEU A 147 -16.83 -17.84 -2.93
C LEU A 147 -17.77 -19.05 -2.77
N GLY A 148 -17.59 -20.08 -3.61
CA GLY A 148 -18.52 -21.20 -3.69
C GLY A 148 -19.61 -21.02 -4.75
N LYS A 149 -20.29 -22.13 -5.11
CA LYS A 149 -21.18 -22.20 -6.28
C LYS A 149 -22.42 -21.30 -6.20
N ASP A 150 -22.88 -20.99 -4.99
CA ASP A 150 -24.14 -20.28 -4.77
C ASP A 150 -23.93 -18.80 -4.35
N VAL A 151 -22.69 -18.31 -4.32
CA VAL A 151 -22.40 -16.95 -3.90
C VAL A 151 -22.10 -16.07 -5.11
N ASN A 152 -22.94 -15.05 -5.29
CA ASN A 152 -22.74 -14.06 -6.35
C ASN A 152 -21.66 -13.03 -5.94
N PRO A 153 -20.54 -12.88 -6.69
CA PRO A 153 -19.50 -11.91 -6.37
C PRO A 153 -19.88 -10.47 -6.64
N ARG A 154 -21.04 -10.21 -7.26
CA ARG A 154 -21.51 -8.84 -7.55
C ARG A 154 -21.55 -8.00 -6.27
N GLY A 155 -21.19 -6.74 -6.39
CA GLY A 155 -21.14 -5.82 -5.27
C GLY A 155 -19.77 -5.77 -4.56
N GLY A 156 -18.92 -6.79 -4.69
CA GLY A 156 -17.52 -6.74 -4.22
C GLY A 156 -17.35 -6.13 -2.83
N VAL A 157 -16.71 -4.98 -2.75
CA VAL A 157 -16.43 -4.24 -1.50
C VAL A 157 -17.71 -3.81 -0.73
N ARG A 158 -18.87 -3.77 -1.36
CA ARG A 158 -20.13 -3.43 -0.67
C ARG A 158 -20.55 -4.48 0.37
N HIS A 159 -20.04 -5.72 0.24
CA HIS A 159 -20.29 -6.78 1.21
C HIS A 159 -19.71 -6.50 2.60
N MET A 160 -18.86 -5.47 2.74
CA MET A 160 -18.40 -5.00 4.05
C MET A 160 -19.57 -4.53 4.95
N ILE A 161 -20.68 -4.10 4.36
CA ILE A 161 -21.91 -3.77 5.09
C ILE A 161 -22.88 -4.95 4.90
N PRO A 162 -23.23 -5.68 5.97
CA PRO A 162 -24.13 -6.82 5.88
C PRO A 162 -25.46 -6.47 5.18
N GLY A 163 -25.88 -7.29 4.24
CA GLY A 163 -27.11 -7.11 3.48
C GLY A 163 -27.09 -6.00 2.41
N LYS A 164 -25.94 -5.33 2.18
CA LYS A 164 -25.80 -4.24 1.19
C LYS A 164 -24.95 -4.62 -0.03
N GLY A 165 -24.51 -5.86 -0.14
CA GLY A 165 -23.66 -6.32 -1.24
C GLY A 165 -24.37 -6.35 -2.59
N SER A 166 -25.65 -6.74 -2.65
CA SER A 166 -26.42 -6.79 -3.91
C SER A 166 -27.05 -5.45 -4.28
N TYR A 167 -27.24 -5.25 -5.59
CA TYR A 167 -27.99 -4.12 -6.17
C TYR A 167 -29.45 -4.48 -6.29
#